data_96bb57203fc2d974bbdb7a728e747134
#
_entry.id   96bb57203fc2d974bbdb7a728e747134
#
_cell.length_a   1.000
_cell.length_b   1.000
_cell.length_c   1.000
_cell.angle_alpha   90.00
_cell.angle_beta   90.00
_cell.angle_gamma   90.00
#
_symmetry.space_group_name_H-M   'P 1'
#
loop_
_entity.id
_entity.type
_entity.pdbx_description
1 polymer ?
#
loop_
_entity_poly.entity_id
_entity_poly.type
_entity_poly.pdbx_seq_one_letter_code
_entity_poly.pdbx_strand_id
1 'polypeptide(L)'
;MRFARALILSLASLSLLAGCGTKPPAAAQSGLMDVAERPAEKALLAGIRAYDDAQYPEAEKQFRQALGAGLASAKDRAAAHKHLAFIACTSNRVSECESEFVAARQADPAFALSKSEAGHPLWGPVYKRLQR
;
A
#
# COMPACT_ATOMS: atom_id res chain seq x y z
N MET A 1 -62.25 48.52 -39.87
CA MET A 1 -61.95 47.69 -41.06
C MET A 1 -60.49 47.23 -41.03
N ARG A 2 -60.27 45.92 -41.16
CA ARG A 2 -59.05 45.23 -41.59
C ARG A 2 -57.88 45.18 -40.60
N PHE A 3 -57.74 44.13 -39.82
CA PHE A 3 -56.96 42.92 -39.93
C PHE A 3 -55.53 43.14 -40.37
N ALA A 4 -54.60 42.98 -39.43
CA ALA A 4 -53.27 42.51 -39.71
C ALA A 4 -52.80 41.62 -38.56
N ARG A 5 -52.70 40.33 -38.87
CA ARG A 5 -52.15 39.29 -38.03
C ARG A 5 -50.65 39.46 -37.96
N ALA A 6 -50.11 39.65 -36.80
CA ALA A 6 -48.67 39.55 -36.55
C ALA A 6 -48.37 38.16 -35.94
N LEU A 7 -47.70 37.35 -36.73
CA LEU A 7 -47.20 36.01 -36.37
C LEU A 7 -46.03 36.16 -35.40
N ILE A 8 -46.23 35.73 -34.18
CA ILE A 8 -45.10 35.65 -33.21
C ILE A 8 -44.40 34.33 -33.39
N LEU A 9 -43.23 34.37 -34.01
CA LEU A 9 -42.32 33.23 -34.06
C LEU A 9 -41.62 33.13 -32.72
N SER A 10 -42.00 32.13 -31.92
CA SER A 10 -41.25 31.72 -30.74
C SER A 10 -39.97 30.98 -31.13
N LEU A 11 -38.85 31.63 -31.05
CA LEU A 11 -37.53 30.95 -31.08
C LEU A 11 -37.34 30.24 -29.74
N ALA A 12 -37.53 28.93 -29.76
CA ALA A 12 -37.10 28.08 -28.68
C ALA A 12 -35.57 28.00 -28.67
N SER A 13 -34.95 28.71 -27.76
CA SER A 13 -33.51 28.63 -27.49
C SER A 13 -33.22 27.30 -26.80
N LEU A 14 -32.73 26.34 -27.58
CA LEU A 14 -32.27 25.05 -27.09
C LEU A 14 -30.86 25.26 -26.49
N SER A 15 -30.80 25.54 -25.19
CA SER A 15 -29.55 25.61 -24.43
C SER A 15 -28.96 24.19 -24.31
N LEU A 16 -27.97 23.89 -25.16
CA LEU A 16 -27.09 22.75 -24.97
C LEU A 16 -26.24 22.98 -23.73
N LEU A 17 -26.64 22.40 -22.60
CA LEU A 17 -25.75 22.21 -21.46
C LEU A 17 -24.68 21.17 -21.87
N ALA A 18 -23.56 21.67 -22.38
CA ALA A 18 -22.33 20.89 -22.48
C ALA A 18 -21.87 20.63 -21.04
N GLY A 19 -22.37 19.55 -20.45
CA GLY A 19 -21.85 19.00 -19.23
C GLY A 19 -20.40 18.54 -19.48
N CYS A 20 -19.42 19.38 -19.11
CA CYS A 20 -18.05 18.92 -18.94
C CYS A 20 -18.05 17.88 -17.82
N GLY A 21 -18.33 16.64 -18.18
CA GLY A 21 -18.02 15.50 -17.36
C GLY A 21 -16.50 15.42 -17.22
N THR A 22 -15.94 16.13 -16.24
CA THR A 22 -14.61 15.81 -15.75
C THR A 22 -14.71 14.41 -15.15
N LYS A 23 -14.41 13.43 -15.99
CA LYS A 23 -14.15 12.07 -15.53
C LYS A 23 -13.15 12.22 -14.39
N PRO A 24 -13.50 11.88 -13.14
CA PRO A 24 -12.49 11.91 -12.08
C PRO A 24 -11.32 11.07 -12.58
N PRO A 25 -10.06 11.50 -12.34
CA PRO A 25 -8.93 10.64 -12.65
C PRO A 25 -9.30 9.31 -12.02
N ALA A 26 -9.26 8.25 -12.81
CA ALA A 26 -9.45 6.90 -12.32
C ALA A 26 -8.37 6.70 -11.25
N ALA A 27 -8.69 7.10 -10.02
CA ALA A 27 -8.08 6.54 -8.85
C ALA A 27 -8.34 5.06 -9.04
N ALA A 28 -7.30 4.41 -9.58
CA ALA A 28 -7.38 3.07 -10.01
C ALA A 28 -7.99 2.28 -8.86
N GLN A 29 -9.22 1.87 -9.05
CA GLN A 29 -9.78 0.77 -8.29
C GLN A 29 -9.00 -0.46 -8.78
N SER A 30 -7.72 -0.50 -8.35
CA SER A 30 -6.87 -1.65 -8.59
C SER A 30 -7.58 -2.79 -7.92
N GLY A 31 -8.22 -3.64 -8.70
CA GLY A 31 -8.81 -4.86 -8.19
C GLY A 31 -7.72 -5.65 -7.47
N LEU A 32 -8.11 -6.45 -6.48
CA LEU A 32 -7.17 -7.30 -5.73
C LEU A 32 -6.27 -8.11 -6.66
N MET A 33 -6.77 -8.54 -7.81
CA MET A 33 -6.01 -9.28 -8.83
C MET A 33 -4.97 -8.40 -9.52
N ASP A 34 -5.27 -7.15 -9.81
CA ASP A 34 -4.33 -6.21 -10.43
C ASP A 34 -3.16 -5.87 -9.48
N VAL A 35 -3.41 -5.78 -8.19
CA VAL A 35 -2.35 -5.60 -7.17
C VAL A 35 -1.46 -6.85 -7.09
N ALA A 36 -2.05 -8.05 -7.12
CA ALA A 36 -1.31 -9.31 -7.05
C ALA A 36 -0.44 -9.59 -8.29
N GLU A 37 -0.73 -8.94 -9.42
CA GLU A 37 0.07 -9.06 -10.65
C GLU A 37 1.31 -8.16 -10.68
N ARG A 38 1.40 -7.18 -9.80
CA ARG A 38 2.57 -6.29 -9.75
C ARG A 38 3.78 -7.03 -9.18
N PRO A 39 4.97 -6.84 -9.78
CA PRO A 39 6.17 -7.57 -9.36
C PRO A 39 6.53 -7.41 -7.88
N ALA A 40 6.37 -6.20 -7.34
CA ALA A 40 6.68 -5.91 -5.95
C ALA A 40 5.72 -6.61 -4.99
N GLU A 41 4.42 -6.50 -5.23
CA GLU A 41 3.38 -7.11 -4.42
C GLU A 41 3.41 -8.65 -4.54
N LYS A 42 3.72 -9.16 -5.72
CA LYS A 42 3.92 -10.60 -5.93
C LYS A 42 5.10 -11.14 -5.12
N ALA A 43 6.22 -10.43 -5.10
CA ALA A 43 7.37 -10.77 -4.28
C ALA A 43 7.05 -10.68 -2.78
N LEU A 44 6.30 -9.65 -2.34
CA LEU A 44 5.84 -9.54 -0.95
C LEU A 44 5.02 -10.75 -0.53
N LEU A 45 4.04 -11.14 -1.33
CA LEU A 45 3.20 -12.31 -1.05
C LEU A 45 4.01 -13.62 -1.04
N ALA A 46 4.99 -13.76 -1.94
CA ALA A 46 5.89 -14.90 -1.94
C ALA A 46 6.75 -14.93 -0.66
N GLY A 47 7.24 -13.78 -0.21
CA GLY A 47 7.98 -13.64 1.04
C GLY A 47 7.16 -14.04 2.26
N ILE A 48 5.91 -13.61 2.35
CA ILE A 48 5.00 -13.98 3.45
C ILE A 48 4.78 -15.50 3.46
N ARG A 49 4.48 -16.11 2.33
CA ARG A 49 4.31 -17.57 2.24
C ARG A 49 5.57 -18.32 2.67
N ALA A 50 6.73 -17.91 2.16
CA ALA A 50 7.99 -18.53 2.54
C ALA A 50 8.28 -18.38 4.05
N TYR A 51 7.91 -17.23 4.64
CA TYR A 51 8.02 -17.00 6.08
C TYR A 51 7.11 -17.94 6.88
N ASP A 52 5.85 -18.07 6.48
CA ASP A 52 4.88 -18.96 7.12
C ASP A 52 5.29 -20.44 7.01
N ASP A 53 5.97 -20.80 5.92
CA ASP A 53 6.55 -22.13 5.69
C ASP A 53 7.92 -22.32 6.36
N ALA A 54 8.35 -21.39 7.21
CA ALA A 54 9.65 -21.37 7.89
C ALA A 54 10.87 -21.39 6.94
N GLN A 55 10.68 -21.02 5.68
CA GLN A 55 11.75 -20.90 4.67
C GLN A 55 12.40 -19.52 4.75
N TYR A 56 12.99 -19.18 5.88
CA TYR A 56 13.48 -17.84 6.19
C TYR A 56 14.47 -17.25 5.18
N PRO A 57 15.44 -18.02 4.62
CA PRO A 57 16.34 -17.47 3.60
C PRO A 57 15.61 -17.04 2.32
N GLU A 58 14.62 -17.82 1.88
CA GLU A 58 13.79 -17.46 0.72
C GLU A 58 12.86 -16.29 1.04
N ALA A 59 12.25 -16.27 2.22
CA ALA A 59 11.43 -15.18 2.69
C ALA A 59 12.21 -13.84 2.68
N GLU A 60 13.42 -13.85 3.23
CA GLU A 60 14.30 -12.67 3.26
C GLU A 60 14.61 -12.17 1.84
N LYS A 61 14.96 -13.08 0.92
CA LYS A 61 15.21 -12.73 -0.49
C LYS A 61 13.98 -12.08 -1.14
N GLN A 62 12.79 -12.66 -0.95
CA GLN A 62 11.55 -12.16 -1.52
C GLN A 62 11.15 -10.79 -0.94
N PHE A 63 11.29 -10.56 0.37
CA PHE A 63 11.04 -9.25 0.96
C PHE A 63 11.99 -8.17 0.45
N ARG A 64 13.28 -8.47 0.30
CA ARG A 64 14.25 -7.54 -0.30
C ARG A 64 13.93 -7.26 -1.76
N GLN A 65 13.50 -8.26 -2.51
CA GLN A 65 13.05 -8.10 -3.89
C GLN A 65 11.81 -7.22 -3.97
N ALA A 66 10.83 -7.41 -3.09
CA ALA A 66 9.62 -6.60 -3.02
C ALA A 66 9.93 -5.11 -2.78
N LEU A 67 10.80 -4.84 -1.79
CA LEU A 67 11.25 -3.48 -1.48
C LEU A 67 12.03 -2.85 -2.65
N GLY A 68 12.92 -3.60 -3.27
CA GLY A 68 13.70 -3.15 -4.43
C GLY A 68 12.86 -2.90 -5.69
N ALA A 69 11.77 -3.64 -5.86
CA ALA A 69 10.83 -3.46 -6.96
C ALA A 69 9.84 -2.29 -6.73
N GLY A 70 9.81 -1.71 -5.54
CA GLY A 70 9.05 -0.50 -5.26
C GLY A 70 7.59 -0.76 -4.86
N LEU A 71 7.36 -1.33 -3.69
CA LEU A 71 6.02 -1.44 -3.10
C LEU A 71 5.33 -0.08 -3.02
N ALA A 72 4.14 0.02 -3.59
CA ALA A 72 3.39 1.27 -3.62
C ALA A 72 2.83 1.66 -2.24
N SER A 73 2.32 0.69 -1.49
CA SER A 73 1.71 0.90 -0.18
C SER A 73 2.76 1.11 0.91
N ALA A 74 2.58 2.16 1.73
CA ALA A 74 3.38 2.40 2.93
C ALA A 74 3.29 1.23 3.92
N LYS A 75 2.09 0.68 4.09
CA LYS A 75 1.84 -0.48 4.95
C LYS A 75 2.57 -1.72 4.46
N ASP A 76 2.61 -1.95 3.14
CA ASP A 76 3.28 -3.12 2.56
C ASP A 76 4.80 -3.00 2.69
N ARG A 77 5.36 -1.79 2.51
CA ARG A 77 6.78 -1.55 2.80
C ARG A 77 7.11 -1.81 4.27
N ALA A 78 6.29 -1.30 5.18
CA ALA A 78 6.46 -1.55 6.61
C ALA A 78 6.32 -3.03 6.97
N ALA A 79 5.39 -3.76 6.33
CA ALA A 79 5.22 -5.20 6.52
C ALA A 79 6.44 -5.99 6.03
N ALA A 80 7.04 -5.64 4.89
CA ALA A 80 8.26 -6.27 4.40
C ALA A 80 9.43 -6.05 5.38
N HIS A 81 9.66 -4.82 5.82
CA HIS A 81 10.67 -4.49 6.83
C HIS A 81 10.41 -5.19 8.17
N LYS A 82 9.16 -5.28 8.62
CA LYS A 82 8.80 -6.03 9.83
C LYS A 82 9.24 -7.49 9.78
N HIS A 83 8.98 -8.18 8.69
CA HIS A 83 9.37 -9.58 8.54
C HIS A 83 10.88 -9.74 8.44
N LEU A 84 11.57 -8.82 7.76
CA LEU A 84 13.04 -8.79 7.75
C LEU A 84 13.61 -8.60 9.16
N ALA A 85 13.01 -7.71 9.97
CA ALA A 85 13.39 -7.54 11.37
C ALA A 85 13.21 -8.84 12.17
N PHE A 86 12.09 -9.54 12.00
CA PHE A 86 11.83 -10.81 12.68
C PHE A 86 12.87 -11.88 12.31
N ILE A 87 13.17 -12.02 11.01
CA ILE A 87 14.18 -12.95 10.52
C ILE A 87 15.56 -12.58 11.07
N ALA A 88 15.94 -11.31 11.04
CA ALA A 88 17.23 -10.84 11.54
C ALA A 88 17.37 -11.11 13.05
N CYS A 89 16.36 -10.76 13.86
CA CYS A 89 16.38 -11.01 15.30
C CYS A 89 16.46 -12.50 15.65
N THR A 90 15.72 -13.35 14.96
CA THR A 90 15.76 -14.81 15.17
C THR A 90 17.07 -15.45 14.73
N SER A 91 17.78 -14.79 13.80
CA SER A 91 19.11 -15.20 13.32
C SER A 91 20.27 -14.52 14.10
N ASN A 92 19.97 -13.91 15.24
CA ASN A 92 20.96 -13.18 16.09
C ASN A 92 21.65 -12.00 15.39
N ARG A 93 21.05 -11.46 14.33
CA ARG A 93 21.52 -10.25 13.62
C ARG A 93 20.85 -9.01 14.22
N VAL A 94 21.16 -8.71 15.50
CA VAL A 94 20.43 -7.71 16.30
C VAL A 94 20.49 -6.31 15.68
N SER A 95 21.65 -5.87 15.19
CA SER A 95 21.80 -4.55 14.55
C SER A 95 20.93 -4.41 13.30
N GLU A 96 20.84 -5.46 12.50
CA GLU A 96 19.97 -5.50 11.32
C GLU A 96 18.49 -5.50 11.74
N CYS A 97 18.13 -6.27 12.77
CA CYS A 97 16.78 -6.25 13.32
C CYS A 97 16.35 -4.83 13.75
N GLU A 98 17.23 -4.10 14.43
CA GLU A 98 16.98 -2.70 14.82
C GLU A 98 16.79 -1.80 13.60
N SER A 99 17.68 -1.90 12.61
CA SER A 99 17.59 -1.08 11.41
C SER A 99 16.32 -1.37 10.59
N GLU A 100 15.88 -2.62 10.51
CA GLU A 100 14.67 -2.99 9.82
C GLU A 100 13.40 -2.49 10.53
N PHE A 101 13.34 -2.50 11.87
CA PHE A 101 12.24 -1.87 12.59
C PHE A 101 12.21 -0.35 12.42
N VAL A 102 13.37 0.30 12.38
CA VAL A 102 13.44 1.74 12.07
C VAL A 102 12.92 2.01 10.66
N ALA A 103 13.33 1.20 9.69
CA ALA A 103 12.88 1.30 8.30
C ALA A 103 11.36 1.08 8.18
N ALA A 104 10.77 0.13 8.93
CA ALA A 104 9.33 -0.07 8.97
C ALA A 104 8.57 1.19 9.42
N ARG A 105 9.06 1.87 10.47
CA ARG A 105 8.46 3.12 10.96
C ARG A 105 8.68 4.30 10.01
N GLN A 106 9.80 4.34 9.30
CA GLN A 106 10.04 5.35 8.26
C GLN A 106 9.12 5.13 7.05
N ALA A 107 8.86 3.88 6.69
CA ALA A 107 7.96 3.53 5.61
C ALA A 107 6.49 3.86 5.93
N ASP A 108 6.07 3.59 7.17
CA ASP A 108 4.74 3.90 7.67
C ASP A 108 4.83 4.43 9.12
N PRO A 109 4.66 5.74 9.35
CA PRO A 109 4.68 6.33 10.69
C PRO A 109 3.63 5.75 11.67
N ALA A 110 2.56 5.14 11.15
CA ALA A 110 1.54 4.47 11.95
C ALA A 110 1.91 3.02 12.28
N PHE A 111 3.06 2.54 11.83
CA PHE A 111 3.50 1.17 12.06
C PHE A 111 3.62 0.84 13.54
N ALA A 112 2.98 -0.23 13.96
CA ALA A 112 3.10 -0.81 15.29
C ALA A 112 2.97 -2.33 15.23
N LEU A 113 3.71 -3.02 16.08
CA LEU A 113 3.51 -4.45 16.28
C LEU A 113 2.21 -4.71 17.03
N SER A 114 1.54 -5.80 16.71
CA SER A 114 0.44 -6.31 17.51
C SER A 114 0.91 -6.68 18.93
N LYS A 115 0.00 -6.83 19.87
CA LYS A 115 0.36 -7.22 21.25
C LYS A 115 1.10 -8.55 21.30
N SER A 116 0.70 -9.52 20.47
CA SER A 116 1.35 -10.83 20.39
C SER A 116 2.75 -10.73 19.80
N GLU A 117 2.93 -9.96 18.73
CA GLU A 117 4.25 -9.74 18.12
C GLU A 117 5.18 -8.99 19.09
N ALA A 118 4.72 -7.92 19.74
CA ALA A 118 5.51 -7.15 20.70
C ALA A 118 5.86 -7.94 21.98
N GLY A 119 5.14 -9.02 22.25
CA GLY A 119 5.41 -9.94 23.37
C GLY A 119 6.46 -11.01 23.06
N HIS A 120 6.91 -11.14 21.82
CA HIS A 120 7.84 -12.19 21.43
C HIS A 120 9.22 -12.03 22.11
N PRO A 121 9.84 -13.13 22.64
CA PRO A 121 11.04 -13.04 23.46
C PRO A 121 12.29 -12.53 22.73
N LEU A 122 12.41 -12.76 21.41
CA LEU A 122 13.61 -12.38 20.66
C LEU A 122 13.54 -10.94 20.14
N TRP A 123 12.49 -10.56 19.44
CA TRP A 123 12.39 -9.22 18.85
C TRP A 123 11.61 -8.20 19.70
N GLY A 124 10.74 -8.66 20.61
CA GLY A 124 9.95 -7.75 21.47
C GLY A 124 10.79 -6.77 22.27
N PRO A 125 11.85 -7.21 22.96
CA PRO A 125 12.77 -6.31 23.67
C PRO A 125 13.49 -5.33 22.76
N VAL A 126 13.89 -5.75 21.55
CA VAL A 126 14.51 -4.88 20.54
C VAL A 126 13.56 -3.79 20.11
N TYR A 127 12.35 -4.18 19.70
CA TYR A 127 11.31 -3.25 19.28
C TYR A 127 10.96 -2.21 20.36
N LYS A 128 10.82 -2.64 21.63
CA LYS A 128 10.51 -1.74 22.76
C LYS A 128 11.60 -0.70 23.02
N ARG A 129 12.88 -1.04 22.81
CA ARG A 129 13.97 -0.06 22.94
C ARG A 129 13.88 1.07 21.93
N LEU A 130 13.41 0.78 20.72
CA LEU A 130 13.27 1.75 19.63
C LEU A 130 12.06 2.68 19.77
N GLN A 131 11.18 2.44 20.75
CA GLN A 131 10.02 3.29 21.04
C GLN A 131 10.27 4.34 22.13
N ARG A 132 11.45 4.36 22.71
CA ARG A 132 11.87 5.33 23.75
C ARG A 132 12.54 6.55 23.06
#